data_bb901c92d00c491d8d18202cf4a4da5f
#
_entry.id   bb901c92d00c491d8d18202cf4a4da5f
#
_cell.length_a   1.000
_cell.length_b   1.000
_cell.length_c   1.000
_cell.angle_alpha   90.00
_cell.angle_beta   90.00
_cell.angle_gamma   90.00
#
_symmetry.space_group_name_H-M   'P 1'
#
loop_
_entity.id
_entity.type
_entity.pdbx_description
1 polymer ?
#
loop_
_entity_poly.entity_id
_entity_poly.type
_entity_poly.pdbx_seq_one_letter_code
_entity_poly.pdbx_strand_id
1 'polypeptide(L)'
;MDLSKKRSMINAYRHMDCGNITIHVGNFQDIEPSLPADYDYIFLIGVFEYAKAYIGGDTPFETFLNIIKRHLKKNGRIVIAIENKFGLKYWAGCREDHLGKFFSGIEGYPDGGGVRTFTRHGLESIFQNCGIDEYAFYYPYPDYKFMVSLYSDEYQPKPGELSMNMRNFDRDRIVLFDERKAFDNILREGLFPLYSNSYLVVLGKKPDICYAKYSNDRKKEYQIRTEILPLTLEMLEGRADSVLGAAGIRPRQFVVRKSPLGRKAAEHIRNIEAAYRKLKDRYTGGELRINRCKLVEEEKEKPYIELEYIQGVTLAELLDACLERNDMETFLELFRKYLSMLDYHSGKAVAVSDFDLIFSNIMISAKDAAKPFDGLVNSVWTLIDYEWTFGKQVETKELAFRALYCYLLEDEKRNKLDLDSVMLELDVKDEEAEEYRAQEKKFQHFVTGKHCSMVELWRLIGHECFDREDLVERRRLDNFQQRIQIFEDRGQGFREEDSFFADRAECLERDEQGVLYLTWELNPGVRKLRVDPACKDCIVRIRELKWNDRELVRSGKNSVLTTNGTELDNTGSFVFPTDDPNLVIDLEGQIFEEKNVLKLCMERSLLERDIALDVENAAKRRFRL
;
A
#
# COMPACT_ATOMS: atom_id res chain seq x y z
N MET A 1 22.81 15.96 -0.38
CA MET A 1 22.86 16.70 -1.65
C MET A 1 21.50 16.59 -2.34
N ASP A 2 20.98 17.68 -2.92
CA ASP A 2 19.68 17.73 -3.61
C ASP A 2 19.70 18.81 -4.70
N LEU A 3 19.02 18.58 -5.81
CA LEU A 3 18.79 19.58 -6.86
C LEU A 3 17.83 20.69 -6.42
N SER A 4 16.90 20.39 -5.55
CA SER A 4 15.84 21.30 -5.13
C SER A 4 16.33 22.25 -4.02
N LYS A 5 16.53 23.52 -4.38
CA LYS A 5 16.82 24.58 -3.40
C LYS A 5 15.76 24.63 -2.28
N LYS A 6 14.46 24.48 -2.61
CA LYS A 6 13.37 24.52 -1.62
C LYS A 6 13.50 23.37 -0.61
N ARG A 7 13.70 22.13 -1.06
CA ARG A 7 13.89 20.99 -0.18
C ARG A 7 15.15 21.11 0.68
N SER A 8 16.23 21.57 0.08
CA SER A 8 17.49 21.82 0.78
C SER A 8 17.36 22.88 1.88
N MET A 9 16.65 23.98 1.61
CA MET A 9 16.34 25.00 2.62
C MET A 9 15.50 24.45 3.77
N ILE A 10 14.46 23.66 3.48
CA ILE A 10 13.64 23.00 4.51
C ILE A 10 14.50 22.07 5.37
N ASN A 11 15.40 21.31 4.73
CA ASN A 11 16.31 20.41 5.43
C ASN A 11 17.29 21.19 6.32
N ALA A 12 17.89 22.27 5.81
CA ALA A 12 18.74 23.16 6.60
C ALA A 12 18.01 23.75 7.81
N TYR A 13 16.76 24.15 7.64
CA TYR A 13 15.92 24.68 8.72
C TYR A 13 15.60 23.64 9.79
N ARG A 14 15.31 22.40 9.37
CA ARG A 14 15.02 21.27 10.29
C ARG A 14 16.23 20.86 11.13
N HIS A 15 17.42 21.08 10.63
CA HIS A 15 18.69 20.63 11.22
C HIS A 15 19.64 21.78 11.55
N MET A 16 19.09 22.99 11.74
CA MET A 16 19.91 24.20 12.01
C MET A 16 20.77 24.09 13.26
N ASP A 17 20.35 23.27 14.21
CA ASP A 17 21.08 23.02 15.46
C ASP A 17 22.15 21.92 15.34
N CYS A 18 22.30 21.31 14.17
CA CYS A 18 23.25 20.23 13.91
C CYS A 18 24.52 20.79 13.22
N GLY A 19 25.61 20.95 13.98
CA GLY A 19 26.87 21.47 13.46
C GLY A 19 27.65 20.50 12.55
N ASN A 20 27.20 19.26 12.40
CA ASN A 20 27.86 18.20 11.63
C ASN A 20 27.15 17.88 10.30
N ILE A 21 26.26 18.73 9.82
CA ILE A 21 25.51 18.54 8.56
C ILE A 21 25.97 19.59 7.54
N THR A 22 26.40 19.11 6.37
CA THR A 22 26.69 19.95 5.19
C THR A 22 25.68 19.63 4.09
N ILE A 23 25.04 20.67 3.54
CA ILE A 23 24.03 20.54 2.49
C ILE A 23 24.58 21.14 1.20
N HIS A 24 24.69 20.32 0.15
CA HIS A 24 25.06 20.76 -1.18
C HIS A 24 23.80 20.83 -2.06
N VAL A 25 23.63 21.94 -2.79
CA VAL A 25 22.50 22.19 -3.69
C VAL A 25 23.02 22.38 -5.10
N GLY A 26 22.65 21.49 -6.01
CA GLY A 26 23.06 21.56 -7.40
C GLY A 26 23.08 20.19 -8.07
N ASN A 27 23.49 20.18 -9.33
CA ASN A 27 23.64 18.93 -10.06
C ASN A 27 24.83 18.14 -9.50
N PHE A 28 24.67 16.81 -9.45
CA PHE A 28 25.71 15.90 -8.93
C PHE A 28 27.06 16.08 -9.66
N GLN A 29 27.03 16.15 -10.98
CA GLN A 29 28.24 16.29 -11.80
C GLN A 29 29.06 17.56 -11.50
N ASP A 30 28.36 18.65 -11.12
CA ASP A 30 29.03 19.93 -10.79
C ASP A 30 29.60 19.92 -9.38
N ILE A 31 29.01 19.18 -8.46
CA ILE A 31 29.39 19.13 -7.04
C ILE A 31 30.43 18.03 -6.79
N GLU A 32 30.32 16.89 -7.47
CA GLU A 32 31.13 15.68 -7.24
C GLU A 32 32.63 15.95 -7.16
N PRO A 33 33.25 16.75 -8.06
CA PRO A 33 34.69 16.99 -8.00
C PRO A 33 35.17 17.68 -6.72
N SER A 34 34.27 18.32 -5.97
CA SER A 34 34.55 19.00 -4.71
C SER A 34 34.29 18.14 -3.47
N LEU A 35 33.75 16.94 -3.63
CA LEU A 35 33.43 16.07 -2.51
C LEU A 35 34.68 15.33 -1.99
N PRO A 36 34.75 15.07 -0.67
CA PRO A 36 35.79 14.21 -0.11
C PRO A 36 35.79 12.79 -0.69
N ALA A 37 36.94 12.11 -0.59
CA ALA A 37 37.08 10.72 -1.06
C ALA A 37 37.31 9.75 0.13
N ASP A 38 36.71 10.01 1.27
CA ASP A 38 36.91 9.26 2.52
C ASP A 38 35.63 8.99 3.31
N TYR A 39 34.53 8.81 2.61
CA TYR A 39 33.25 8.48 3.25
C TYR A 39 33.24 7.02 3.75
N ASP A 40 32.70 6.81 4.96
CA ASP A 40 32.41 5.48 5.51
C ASP A 40 31.16 4.88 4.89
N TYR A 41 30.15 5.73 4.60
CA TYR A 41 28.87 5.34 3.99
C TYR A 41 28.44 6.36 2.94
N ILE A 42 27.89 5.85 1.84
CA ILE A 42 27.18 6.65 0.83
C ILE A 42 25.80 6.05 0.64
N PHE A 43 24.75 6.88 0.80
CA PHE A 43 23.36 6.46 0.68
C PHE A 43 22.74 6.99 -0.62
N LEU A 44 22.21 6.08 -1.44
CA LEU A 44 21.49 6.35 -2.67
C LEU A 44 20.02 5.91 -2.47
N ILE A 45 19.24 6.75 -1.81
CA ILE A 45 17.85 6.42 -1.46
C ILE A 45 16.91 7.13 -2.43
N GLY A 46 16.28 6.37 -3.35
CA GLY A 46 15.44 6.93 -4.41
C GLY A 46 16.24 7.87 -5.34
N VAL A 47 17.46 7.48 -5.70
CA VAL A 47 18.40 8.30 -6.50
C VAL A 47 19.02 7.52 -7.64
N PHE A 48 19.34 6.24 -7.43
CA PHE A 48 20.09 5.43 -8.40
C PHE A 48 19.32 5.26 -9.72
N GLU A 49 18.01 5.16 -9.67
CA GLU A 49 17.10 5.07 -10.81
C GLU A 49 17.21 6.25 -11.79
N TYR A 50 17.65 7.41 -11.31
CA TYR A 50 17.82 8.63 -12.11
C TYR A 50 19.20 8.76 -12.78
N ALA A 51 20.10 7.82 -12.57
CA ALA A 51 21.49 7.95 -13.08
C ALA A 51 21.53 8.23 -14.59
N LYS A 52 20.66 7.61 -15.39
CA LYS A 52 20.57 7.85 -16.84
C LYS A 52 20.20 9.31 -17.19
N ALA A 53 19.46 10.00 -16.34
CA ALA A 53 19.08 11.39 -16.56
C ALA A 53 20.23 12.38 -16.31
N TYR A 54 21.21 11.98 -15.48
CA TYR A 54 22.32 12.85 -15.07
C TYR A 54 23.67 12.46 -15.68
N ILE A 55 23.84 11.18 -16.04
CA ILE A 55 25.07 10.63 -16.58
C ILE A 55 24.82 10.22 -18.04
N GLY A 56 25.55 10.80 -18.95
CA GLY A 56 25.48 10.42 -20.37
C GLY A 56 26.20 9.10 -20.67
N GLY A 57 26.12 8.64 -21.94
CA GLY A 57 26.79 7.44 -22.43
C GLY A 57 25.93 6.20 -22.43
N ASP A 58 26.52 5.07 -22.83
CA ASP A 58 25.81 3.79 -23.04
C ASP A 58 25.59 3.01 -21.74
N THR A 59 26.43 3.24 -20.73
CA THR A 59 26.40 2.57 -19.42
C THR A 59 26.31 3.56 -18.27
N PRO A 60 25.22 4.36 -18.19
CA PRO A 60 25.11 5.46 -17.23
C PRO A 60 25.07 4.99 -15.77
N PHE A 61 24.51 3.85 -15.47
CA PHE A 61 24.39 3.31 -14.11
C PHE A 61 25.73 2.81 -13.58
N GLU A 62 26.48 2.09 -14.41
CA GLU A 62 27.83 1.65 -14.11
C GLU A 62 28.78 2.84 -13.95
N THR A 63 28.67 3.82 -14.83
CA THR A 63 29.47 5.05 -14.77
C THR A 63 29.19 5.80 -13.46
N PHE A 64 27.90 5.99 -13.11
CA PHE A 64 27.50 6.63 -11.87
C PHE A 64 28.05 5.89 -10.64
N LEU A 65 27.89 4.57 -10.60
CA LEU A 65 28.35 3.74 -9.49
C LEU A 65 29.87 3.77 -9.34
N ASN A 66 30.61 3.75 -10.45
CA ASN A 66 32.07 3.86 -10.44
C ASN A 66 32.54 5.24 -9.96
N ILE A 67 31.79 6.32 -10.26
CA ILE A 67 32.06 7.65 -9.69
C ILE A 67 31.88 7.62 -8.17
N ILE A 68 30.75 7.11 -7.70
CA ILE A 68 30.42 7.02 -6.27
C ILE A 68 31.47 6.21 -5.50
N LYS A 69 31.95 5.09 -6.06
CA LYS A 69 32.98 4.25 -5.44
C LYS A 69 34.26 5.00 -5.11
N ARG A 70 34.67 6.00 -5.93
CA ARG A 70 35.90 6.78 -5.71
C ARG A 70 35.85 7.61 -4.43
N HIS A 71 34.68 7.91 -3.92
CA HIS A 71 34.45 8.68 -2.71
C HIS A 71 34.47 7.86 -1.42
N LEU A 72 34.54 6.52 -1.51
CA LEU A 72 34.54 5.63 -0.36
C LEU A 72 35.93 5.40 0.22
N LYS A 73 35.99 5.26 1.54
CA LYS A 73 37.13 4.60 2.21
C LYS A 73 37.26 3.15 1.75
N LYS A 74 38.42 2.56 1.98
CA LYS A 74 38.73 1.15 1.62
C LYS A 74 37.69 0.16 2.12
N ASN A 75 37.10 0.37 3.31
CA ASN A 75 36.07 -0.47 3.93
C ASN A 75 34.70 0.23 3.97
N GLY A 76 34.52 1.28 3.18
CA GLY A 76 33.27 2.01 3.10
C GLY A 76 32.18 1.19 2.40
N ARG A 77 30.91 1.59 2.59
CA ARG A 77 29.75 0.90 2.02
C ARG A 77 28.87 1.87 1.24
N ILE A 78 28.29 1.37 0.15
CA ILE A 78 27.20 2.06 -0.54
C ILE A 78 25.90 1.36 -0.15
N VAL A 79 24.88 2.14 0.20
CA VAL A 79 23.53 1.65 0.50
C VAL A 79 22.57 2.20 -0.55
N ILE A 80 21.96 1.32 -1.31
CA ILE A 80 21.01 1.67 -2.38
C ILE A 80 19.62 1.23 -1.92
N ALA A 81 18.66 2.16 -1.87
CA ALA A 81 17.25 1.85 -1.70
C ALA A 81 16.51 2.24 -2.99
N ILE A 82 15.82 1.28 -3.60
CA ILE A 82 15.21 1.42 -4.93
C ILE A 82 14.00 0.51 -5.06
N GLU A 83 13.01 0.94 -5.85
CA GLU A 83 11.87 0.09 -6.20
C GLU A 83 12.30 -1.11 -7.03
N ASN A 84 11.67 -2.25 -6.77
CA ASN A 84 11.80 -3.43 -7.62
C ASN A 84 10.90 -3.27 -8.85
N LYS A 85 11.50 -3.32 -10.03
CA LYS A 85 10.80 -3.30 -11.32
C LYS A 85 9.64 -4.32 -11.41
N PHE A 86 9.79 -5.49 -10.75
CA PHE A 86 8.79 -6.56 -10.70
C PHE A 86 8.05 -6.64 -9.36
N GLY A 87 8.09 -5.57 -8.55
CA GLY A 87 7.35 -5.50 -7.30
C GLY A 87 5.87 -5.86 -7.48
N LEU A 88 5.33 -6.70 -6.57
CA LEU A 88 3.96 -7.19 -6.66
C LEU A 88 2.93 -6.07 -6.80
N LYS A 89 3.18 -4.92 -6.15
CA LYS A 89 2.32 -3.73 -6.25
C LYS A 89 2.01 -3.32 -7.69
N TYR A 90 2.98 -3.42 -8.60
CA TYR A 90 2.78 -3.06 -10.01
C TYR A 90 1.91 -4.06 -10.77
N TRP A 91 2.09 -5.37 -10.49
CA TRP A 91 1.23 -6.42 -11.02
C TRP A 91 -0.20 -6.31 -10.49
N ALA A 92 -0.35 -5.86 -9.24
CA ALA A 92 -1.63 -5.65 -8.60
C ALA A 92 -2.33 -4.35 -8.99
N GLY A 93 -1.72 -3.53 -9.88
CA GLY A 93 -2.35 -2.36 -10.48
C GLY A 93 -1.91 -1.01 -9.92
N CYS A 94 -0.76 -0.93 -9.23
CA CYS A 94 -0.11 0.37 -8.99
C CYS A 94 0.50 0.90 -10.28
N ARG A 95 0.51 2.22 -10.42
CA ARG A 95 1.27 2.88 -11.47
C ARG A 95 2.76 2.82 -11.16
N GLU A 96 3.60 2.83 -12.17
CA GLU A 96 5.03 2.96 -11.99
C GLU A 96 5.34 4.30 -11.32
N ASP A 97 6.16 4.28 -10.26
CA ASP A 97 6.33 5.42 -9.34
C ASP A 97 6.87 6.69 -10.01
N HIS A 98 7.72 6.58 -11.02
CA HIS A 98 8.39 7.72 -11.66
C HIS A 98 7.62 8.24 -12.90
N LEU A 99 7.13 7.32 -13.75
CA LEU A 99 6.47 7.66 -15.01
C LEU A 99 4.95 7.84 -14.85
N GLY A 100 4.36 7.27 -13.80
CA GLY A 100 2.92 7.34 -13.57
C GLY A 100 2.08 6.51 -14.54
N LYS A 101 2.68 5.61 -15.29
CA LYS A 101 2.00 4.72 -16.24
C LYS A 101 1.85 3.33 -15.64
N PHE A 102 0.74 2.66 -15.97
CA PHE A 102 0.55 1.26 -15.60
C PHE A 102 1.54 0.38 -16.37
N PHE A 103 2.09 -0.64 -15.70
CA PHE A 103 2.92 -1.72 -16.24
C PHE A 103 4.22 -1.30 -16.94
N SER A 104 4.53 -0.01 -17.04
CA SER A 104 5.66 0.51 -17.80
C SER A 104 7.01 -0.14 -17.45
N GLY A 105 7.28 -0.35 -16.15
CA GLY A 105 8.47 -1.07 -15.70
C GLY A 105 8.45 -2.54 -16.11
N ILE A 106 7.32 -3.22 -15.92
CA ILE A 106 7.13 -4.64 -16.26
C ILE A 106 7.35 -4.86 -17.76
N GLU A 107 6.85 -3.97 -18.61
CA GLU A 107 7.00 -4.00 -20.08
C GLU A 107 8.38 -3.52 -20.56
N GLY A 108 9.29 -3.18 -19.65
CA GLY A 108 10.66 -2.80 -20.00
C GLY A 108 10.85 -1.34 -20.44
N TYR A 109 9.92 -0.46 -20.07
CA TYR A 109 9.92 0.97 -20.41
C TYR A 109 9.84 1.24 -21.91
N PRO A 110 8.76 0.83 -22.60
CA PRO A 110 8.64 0.89 -24.07
C PRO A 110 8.74 2.32 -24.62
N ASP A 111 8.26 3.31 -23.86
CA ASP A 111 8.32 4.73 -24.28
C ASP A 111 9.68 5.38 -24.05
N GLY A 112 10.68 4.63 -23.62
CA GLY A 112 11.98 5.17 -23.23
C GLY A 112 11.92 5.93 -21.89
N GLY A 113 12.83 6.85 -21.68
CA GLY A 113 12.89 7.69 -20.49
C GLY A 113 14.25 7.68 -19.82
N GLY A 114 14.48 8.70 -18.96
CA GLY A 114 15.72 8.87 -18.20
C GLY A 114 15.74 8.14 -16.86
N VAL A 115 14.61 7.53 -16.45
CA VAL A 115 14.46 6.86 -15.15
C VAL A 115 14.19 5.39 -15.36
N ARG A 116 14.85 4.53 -14.58
CA ARG A 116 14.65 3.07 -14.62
C ARG A 116 14.82 2.46 -13.26
N THR A 117 13.91 1.57 -12.91
CA THR A 117 14.05 0.62 -11.80
C THR A 117 14.53 -0.73 -12.31
N PHE A 118 14.98 -1.59 -11.42
CA PHE A 118 15.64 -2.84 -11.79
C PHE A 118 15.04 -4.03 -11.05
N THR A 119 15.19 -5.21 -11.65
CA THR A 119 15.08 -6.47 -10.93
C THR A 119 16.38 -6.72 -10.15
N ARG A 120 16.36 -7.68 -9.23
CA ARG A 120 17.57 -8.16 -8.54
C ARG A 120 18.68 -8.51 -9.54
N HIS A 121 18.37 -9.33 -10.54
CA HIS A 121 19.33 -9.73 -11.57
C HIS A 121 19.90 -8.52 -12.36
N GLY A 122 19.06 -7.52 -12.66
CA GLY A 122 19.53 -6.31 -13.32
C GLY A 122 20.52 -5.51 -12.48
N LEU A 123 20.31 -5.40 -11.17
CA LEU A 123 21.25 -4.77 -10.24
C LEU A 123 22.55 -5.58 -10.11
N GLU A 124 22.44 -6.90 -9.95
CA GLU A 124 23.59 -7.82 -9.86
C GLU A 124 24.49 -7.70 -11.10
N SER A 125 23.90 -7.59 -12.29
CA SER A 125 24.65 -7.39 -13.55
C SER A 125 25.43 -6.07 -13.55
N ILE A 126 24.82 -4.97 -13.08
CA ILE A 126 25.50 -3.68 -12.93
C ILE A 126 26.65 -3.79 -11.93
N PHE A 127 26.45 -4.46 -10.79
CA PHE A 127 27.50 -4.63 -9.78
C PHE A 127 28.68 -5.41 -10.32
N GLN A 128 28.42 -6.53 -11.02
CA GLN A 128 29.46 -7.33 -11.69
C GLN A 128 30.25 -6.51 -12.70
N ASN A 129 29.57 -5.70 -13.55
CA ASN A 129 30.20 -4.82 -14.52
C ASN A 129 31.08 -3.75 -13.84
N CYS A 130 30.78 -3.39 -12.59
CA CYS A 130 31.56 -2.46 -11.77
C CYS A 130 32.64 -3.15 -10.91
N GLY A 131 32.81 -4.49 -11.02
CA GLY A 131 33.76 -5.27 -10.21
C GLY A 131 33.40 -5.24 -8.72
N ILE A 132 32.10 -5.31 -8.40
CA ILE A 132 31.61 -5.39 -7.02
C ILE A 132 31.09 -6.80 -6.79
N ASP A 133 31.87 -7.61 -6.04
CA ASP A 133 31.56 -9.01 -5.76
C ASP A 133 30.92 -9.21 -4.39
N GLU A 134 31.06 -8.25 -3.48
CA GLU A 134 30.53 -8.30 -2.12
C GLU A 134 29.32 -7.37 -1.98
N TYR A 135 28.14 -7.96 -1.86
CA TYR A 135 26.89 -7.22 -1.65
C TYR A 135 25.84 -8.08 -0.92
N ALA A 136 24.86 -7.42 -0.31
CA ALA A 136 23.73 -8.09 0.34
C ALA A 136 22.41 -7.40 -0.02
N PHE A 137 21.40 -8.21 -0.37
CA PHE A 137 20.04 -7.75 -0.60
C PHE A 137 19.20 -7.84 0.67
N TYR A 138 18.44 -6.80 0.91
CA TYR A 138 17.38 -6.72 1.89
C TYR A 138 16.08 -6.30 1.21
N TYR A 139 14.96 -6.67 1.82
CA TYR A 139 13.62 -6.48 1.30
C TYR A 139 12.80 -5.64 2.28
N PRO A 140 12.78 -4.31 2.13
CA PRO A 140 11.95 -3.42 2.94
C PRO A 140 10.47 -3.69 2.69
N TYR A 141 9.68 -3.87 3.74
CA TYR A 141 8.24 -4.12 3.65
C TYR A 141 7.46 -3.07 4.46
N PRO A 142 6.36 -2.54 3.94
CA PRO A 142 5.76 -2.79 2.60
C PRO A 142 6.54 -2.17 1.44
N ASP A 143 7.36 -1.15 1.68
CA ASP A 143 8.19 -0.45 0.72
C ASP A 143 9.31 0.31 1.47
N TYR A 144 10.43 0.63 0.83
CA TYR A 144 11.55 1.33 1.49
C TYR A 144 11.17 2.74 1.98
N LYS A 145 10.17 3.39 1.37
CA LYS A 145 9.69 4.73 1.78
C LYS A 145 8.93 4.72 3.10
N PHE A 146 8.26 3.60 3.41
CA PHE A 146 7.42 3.42 4.61
C PHE A 146 7.70 2.09 5.31
N MET A 147 8.96 1.76 5.44
CA MET A 147 9.40 0.49 5.98
C MET A 147 8.96 0.28 7.43
N VAL A 148 8.31 -0.85 7.67
CA VAL A 148 7.99 -1.37 9.01
C VAL A 148 8.92 -2.54 9.35
N SER A 149 9.18 -3.40 8.36
CA SER A 149 10.05 -4.58 8.50
C SER A 149 11.06 -4.65 7.38
N LEU A 150 12.23 -5.19 7.68
CA LEU A 150 13.33 -5.42 6.75
C LEU A 150 13.66 -6.90 6.78
N TYR A 151 13.43 -7.60 5.68
CA TYR A 151 13.78 -9.00 5.48
C TYR A 151 15.09 -9.14 4.72
N SER A 152 15.66 -10.35 4.66
CA SER A 152 16.86 -10.67 3.88
C SER A 152 16.74 -12.05 3.23
N ASP A 153 17.74 -12.44 2.44
CA ASP A 153 17.83 -13.81 1.90
C ASP A 153 17.94 -14.88 3.00
N GLU A 154 18.40 -14.50 4.19
CA GLU A 154 18.60 -15.41 5.32
C GLU A 154 17.38 -15.53 6.24
N TYR A 155 16.52 -14.56 6.20
CA TYR A 155 15.28 -14.50 6.97
C TYR A 155 14.18 -13.88 6.13
N GLN A 156 13.42 -14.71 5.46
CA GLN A 156 12.29 -14.32 4.62
C GLN A 156 10.99 -14.33 5.43
N PRO A 157 9.98 -13.56 5.02
CA PRO A 157 8.68 -13.57 5.68
C PRO A 157 7.99 -14.93 5.53
N LYS A 158 7.09 -15.23 6.46
CA LYS A 158 6.20 -16.39 6.39
C LYS A 158 4.83 -15.98 5.82
N PRO A 159 4.05 -16.93 5.27
CA PRO A 159 2.64 -16.69 4.92
C PRO A 159 1.87 -16.08 6.10
N GLY A 160 1.05 -15.07 5.84
CA GLY A 160 0.32 -14.30 6.85
C GLY A 160 1.05 -13.06 7.39
N GLU A 161 2.38 -12.98 7.31
CA GLU A 161 3.15 -11.83 7.84
C GLU A 161 3.01 -10.56 6.98
N LEU A 162 2.76 -10.68 5.67
CA LEU A 162 2.70 -9.57 4.74
C LEU A 162 1.26 -9.02 4.59
N SER A 163 0.63 -8.64 5.70
CA SER A 163 -0.75 -8.15 5.75
C SER A 163 -0.89 -6.64 5.49
N MET A 164 0.17 -5.85 5.67
CA MET A 164 0.16 -4.40 5.56
C MET A 164 0.61 -3.93 4.17
N ASN A 165 -0.15 -4.28 3.12
CA ASN A 165 0.19 -3.83 1.79
C ASN A 165 -0.18 -2.37 1.59
N MET A 166 0.78 -1.60 1.09
CA MET A 166 0.63 -0.18 0.90
C MET A 166 -0.21 0.11 -0.35
N ARG A 167 -1.30 0.86 -0.17
CA ARG A 167 -1.99 1.49 -1.28
C ARG A 167 -1.07 2.57 -1.87
N ASN A 168 -1.25 2.87 -3.15
CA ASN A 168 -0.47 3.95 -3.75
C ASN A 168 -0.75 5.27 -3.03
N PHE A 169 0.28 5.92 -2.50
CA PHE A 169 0.14 7.13 -1.68
C PHE A 169 0.31 8.42 -2.48
N ASP A 170 0.76 8.36 -3.71
CA ASP A 170 1.03 9.53 -4.56
C ASP A 170 0.18 9.58 -5.84
N ARG A 171 -0.56 8.51 -6.16
CA ARG A 171 -1.40 8.40 -7.36
C ARG A 171 -2.56 7.43 -7.14
N ASP A 172 -3.58 7.54 -7.99
CA ASP A 172 -4.64 6.55 -8.11
C ASP A 172 -4.10 5.19 -8.59
N ARG A 173 -4.76 4.12 -8.19
CA ARG A 173 -4.41 2.75 -8.61
C ARG A 173 -5.65 1.91 -8.90
N ILE A 174 -5.44 0.88 -9.69
CA ILE A 174 -6.38 -0.23 -9.85
C ILE A 174 -6.05 -1.31 -8.82
N VAL A 175 -7.04 -1.99 -8.26
CA VAL A 175 -6.87 -3.17 -7.42
C VAL A 175 -7.29 -4.40 -8.23
N LEU A 176 -6.32 -5.09 -8.82
CA LEU A 176 -6.58 -6.25 -9.69
C LEU A 176 -6.82 -7.54 -8.89
N PHE A 177 -6.16 -7.69 -7.74
CA PHE A 177 -6.28 -8.84 -6.85
C PHE A 177 -5.85 -8.49 -5.42
N ASP A 178 -6.12 -9.38 -4.48
CA ASP A 178 -5.67 -9.26 -3.08
C ASP A 178 -4.17 -9.59 -2.97
N GLU A 179 -3.35 -8.57 -2.71
CA GLU A 179 -1.90 -8.68 -2.58
C GLU A 179 -1.46 -9.57 -1.41
N ARG A 180 -2.23 -9.62 -0.32
CA ARG A 180 -1.92 -10.48 0.84
C ARG A 180 -1.96 -11.96 0.42
N LYS A 181 -3.06 -12.36 -0.22
CA LYS A 181 -3.24 -13.73 -0.71
C LYS A 181 -2.20 -14.10 -1.78
N ALA A 182 -1.85 -13.14 -2.64
CA ALA A 182 -0.82 -13.33 -3.64
C ALA A 182 0.56 -13.51 -3.00
N PHE A 183 0.93 -12.67 -2.02
CA PHE A 183 2.17 -12.83 -1.27
C PHE A 183 2.26 -14.16 -0.54
N ASP A 184 1.19 -14.63 0.09
CA ASP A 184 1.19 -15.93 0.76
C ASP A 184 1.57 -17.08 -0.19
N ASN A 185 1.06 -17.05 -1.44
CA ASN A 185 1.41 -18.04 -2.44
C ASN A 185 2.84 -17.85 -2.97
N ILE A 186 3.26 -16.61 -3.23
CA ILE A 186 4.63 -16.26 -3.62
C ILE A 186 5.65 -16.76 -2.59
N LEU A 187 5.32 -16.65 -1.30
CA LEU A 187 6.16 -17.13 -0.20
C LEU A 187 6.26 -18.66 -0.18
N ARG A 188 5.14 -19.37 -0.39
CA ARG A 188 5.14 -20.84 -0.48
C ARG A 188 6.00 -21.37 -1.63
N GLU A 189 6.08 -20.61 -2.72
CA GLU A 189 6.90 -20.92 -3.90
C GLU A 189 8.36 -20.41 -3.79
N GLY A 190 8.73 -19.73 -2.70
CA GLY A 190 10.07 -19.17 -2.49
C GLY A 190 10.45 -18.02 -3.43
N LEU A 191 9.46 -17.31 -3.97
CA LEU A 191 9.63 -16.25 -4.98
C LEU A 191 9.63 -14.83 -4.40
N PHE A 192 9.58 -14.66 -3.10
CA PHE A 192 9.51 -13.36 -2.46
C PHE A 192 10.61 -12.37 -2.90
N PRO A 193 11.89 -12.76 -3.03
CA PRO A 193 12.94 -11.86 -3.51
C PRO A 193 12.69 -11.26 -4.90
N LEU A 194 11.93 -11.97 -5.75
CA LEU A 194 11.58 -11.49 -7.09
C LEU A 194 10.42 -10.49 -7.06
N TYR A 195 9.44 -10.69 -6.15
CA TYR A 195 8.19 -9.92 -6.08
C TYR A 195 8.14 -8.92 -4.94
N SER A 196 9.16 -8.82 -4.08
CA SER A 196 9.23 -7.75 -3.06
C SER A 196 9.12 -6.38 -3.75
N ASN A 197 8.43 -5.42 -3.13
CA ASN A 197 8.12 -4.14 -3.77
C ASN A 197 9.35 -3.24 -3.95
N SER A 198 10.38 -3.43 -3.14
CA SER A 198 11.61 -2.65 -3.19
C SER A 198 12.79 -3.43 -2.65
N TYR A 199 13.99 -2.93 -2.95
CA TYR A 199 15.25 -3.45 -2.44
C TYR A 199 15.97 -2.39 -1.61
N LEU A 200 16.67 -2.85 -0.58
CA LEU A 200 17.76 -2.15 0.06
C LEU A 200 19.02 -3.00 -0.13
N VAL A 201 19.97 -2.50 -0.89
CA VAL A 201 21.19 -3.23 -1.21
C VAL A 201 22.38 -2.57 -0.52
N VAL A 202 23.19 -3.35 0.18
CA VAL A 202 24.45 -2.90 0.77
C VAL A 202 25.58 -3.45 -0.08
N LEU A 203 26.35 -2.58 -0.70
CA LEU A 203 27.58 -2.93 -1.42
C LEU A 203 28.78 -2.80 -0.48
N GLY A 204 29.62 -3.81 -0.44
CA GLY A 204 30.71 -4.00 0.52
C GLY A 204 30.31 -4.99 1.62
N LYS A 205 31.07 -5.01 2.72
CA LYS A 205 30.88 -6.01 3.78
C LYS A 205 29.43 -6.09 4.25
N LYS A 206 28.84 -7.28 4.17
CA LYS A 206 27.48 -7.56 4.60
C LYS A 206 27.28 -7.19 6.08
N PRO A 207 26.19 -6.50 6.45
CA PRO A 207 25.78 -6.32 7.85
C PRO A 207 25.38 -7.65 8.51
N ASP A 208 25.61 -7.77 9.82
CA ASP A 208 25.22 -8.96 10.62
C ASP A 208 23.75 -8.91 11.04
N ILE A 209 22.86 -8.48 10.15
CA ILE A 209 21.41 -8.37 10.38
C ILE A 209 20.71 -9.26 9.37
N CYS A 210 19.85 -10.17 9.85
CA CYS A 210 19.01 -11.00 8.98
C CYS A 210 17.60 -10.45 8.84
N TYR A 211 17.09 -9.83 9.90
CA TYR A 211 15.76 -9.20 9.95
C TYR A 211 15.77 -8.02 10.90
N ALA A 212 14.96 -7.00 10.62
CA ALA A 212 14.68 -5.90 11.55
C ALA A 212 13.23 -5.45 11.44
N LYS A 213 12.63 -5.10 12.60
CA LYS A 213 11.30 -4.48 12.70
C LYS A 213 11.41 -3.20 13.52
N TYR A 214 10.66 -2.17 13.12
CA TYR A 214 10.68 -0.85 13.73
C TYR A 214 9.29 -0.48 14.23
N SER A 215 9.17 -0.11 15.50
CA SER A 215 7.91 0.37 16.10
C SER A 215 7.80 1.90 16.03
N ASN A 216 7.78 2.42 14.80
CA ASN A 216 7.78 3.87 14.52
C ASN A 216 6.46 4.57 14.88
N ASP A 217 5.37 3.83 15.00
CA ASP A 217 4.02 4.29 15.32
C ASP A 217 3.77 4.49 16.83
N ARG A 218 4.74 4.08 17.67
CA ARG A 218 4.66 4.24 19.12
C ARG A 218 5.15 5.62 19.59
N LYS A 219 4.80 6.02 20.80
CA LYS A 219 5.43 7.17 21.46
C LYS A 219 6.94 6.99 21.53
N LYS A 220 7.69 8.09 21.48
CA LYS A 220 9.17 8.09 21.51
C LYS A 220 9.77 7.31 22.69
N GLU A 221 9.04 7.22 23.78
CA GLU A 221 9.41 6.46 24.98
C GLU A 221 9.35 4.95 24.77
N TYR A 222 8.64 4.48 23.73
CA TYR A 222 8.39 3.06 23.44
C TYR A 222 8.89 2.63 22.07
N GLN A 223 9.57 3.53 21.33
CA GLN A 223 10.09 3.21 20.02
C GLN A 223 11.34 2.35 20.10
N ILE A 224 11.24 1.13 19.64
CA ILE A 224 12.33 0.16 19.63
C ILE A 224 12.54 -0.42 18.23
N ARG A 225 13.74 -0.94 18.02
CA ARG A 225 14.12 -1.79 16.92
C ARG A 225 14.30 -3.21 17.43
N THR A 226 13.62 -4.16 16.80
CA THR A 226 13.80 -5.61 17.02
C THR A 226 14.59 -6.18 15.85
N GLU A 227 15.71 -6.83 16.12
CA GLU A 227 16.60 -7.42 15.11
C GLU A 227 16.75 -8.92 15.35
N ILE A 228 16.87 -9.69 14.26
CA ILE A 228 17.31 -11.08 14.28
C ILE A 228 18.72 -11.10 13.70
N LEU A 229 19.68 -11.55 14.51
CA LEU A 229 21.09 -11.58 14.19
C LEU A 229 21.58 -13.04 14.14
N PRO A 230 22.53 -13.39 13.27
CA PRO A 230 23.18 -14.69 13.33
C PRO A 230 24.02 -14.77 14.60
N LEU A 231 24.01 -15.92 15.28
CA LEU A 231 24.88 -16.17 16.43
C LEU A 231 26.32 -16.32 15.97
N THR A 232 27.22 -15.44 16.44
CA THR A 232 28.65 -15.52 16.18
C THR A 232 29.33 -16.48 17.15
N LEU A 233 30.53 -16.96 16.80
CA LEU A 233 31.34 -17.83 17.69
C LEU A 233 31.65 -17.15 19.03
N GLU A 234 31.92 -15.84 19.02
CA GLU A 234 32.18 -15.04 20.23
C GLU A 234 30.96 -15.01 21.18
N MET A 235 29.76 -14.96 20.60
CA MET A 235 28.51 -15.05 21.38
C MET A 235 28.26 -16.45 21.94
N LEU A 236 28.84 -17.49 21.36
CA LEU A 236 28.74 -18.89 21.82
C LEU A 236 29.73 -19.21 22.94
N GLU A 237 30.94 -18.64 22.94
CA GLU A 237 31.97 -18.86 23.94
C GLU A 237 31.56 -18.39 25.34
N GLY A 238 30.65 -17.42 25.45
CA GLY A 238 30.06 -16.97 26.70
C GLY A 238 28.87 -17.80 27.22
N ARG A 239 28.46 -18.87 26.53
CA ARG A 239 27.29 -19.71 26.88
C ARG A 239 27.72 -21.14 27.22
N ALA A 240 27.77 -21.45 28.49
CA ALA A 240 28.24 -22.73 29.04
C ALA A 240 27.44 -24.00 28.61
N ASP A 241 26.32 -23.85 27.88
CA ASP A 241 25.39 -24.93 27.51
C ASP A 241 25.34 -25.24 26.00
N SER A 242 26.41 -24.99 25.24
CA SER A 242 26.44 -25.39 23.86
C SER A 242 26.65 -26.90 23.70
N VAL A 243 25.57 -27.67 23.56
CA VAL A 243 25.61 -29.05 23.12
C VAL A 243 26.15 -29.08 21.68
N LEU A 244 27.39 -29.45 21.53
CA LEU A 244 28.05 -29.74 20.25
C LEU A 244 27.41 -31.00 19.65
N GLY A 245 26.46 -30.81 18.74
CA GLY A 245 25.90 -31.92 17.95
C GLY A 245 26.94 -32.47 16.97
N ALA A 246 27.17 -33.77 17.04
CA ALA A 246 28.12 -34.53 16.26
C ALA A 246 27.65 -34.82 14.81
N ALA A 247 27.35 -33.77 14.02
CA ALA A 247 27.17 -33.93 12.57
C ALA A 247 27.38 -32.56 11.88
N GLY A 248 28.30 -32.51 10.99
CA GLY A 248 28.95 -31.38 10.31
C GLY A 248 28.15 -30.27 9.63
N ILE A 249 26.86 -30.12 9.86
CA ILE A 249 26.06 -28.99 9.38
C ILE A 249 25.30 -28.45 10.60
N ARG A 250 25.79 -27.34 11.19
CA ARG A 250 25.06 -26.65 12.26
C ARG A 250 23.89 -25.88 11.64
N PRO A 251 22.65 -26.05 12.11
CA PRO A 251 21.57 -25.12 11.77
C PRO A 251 22.00 -23.72 12.22
N ARG A 252 21.77 -22.69 11.37
CA ARG A 252 22.04 -21.30 11.74
C ARG A 252 21.31 -20.99 13.04
N GLN A 253 22.05 -20.60 14.07
CA GLN A 253 21.47 -20.15 15.31
C GLN A 253 21.31 -18.63 15.26
N PHE A 254 20.21 -18.14 15.78
CA PHE A 254 19.89 -16.72 15.82
C PHE A 254 19.76 -16.23 17.27
N VAL A 255 19.90 -14.93 17.44
CA VAL A 255 19.55 -14.19 18.64
C VAL A 255 18.62 -13.05 18.26
N VAL A 256 17.64 -12.74 19.09
CA VAL A 256 16.79 -11.57 18.93
C VAL A 256 17.37 -10.45 19.78
N ARG A 257 17.57 -9.27 19.20
CA ARG A 257 18.02 -8.07 19.90
C ARG A 257 16.93 -7.01 19.82
N LYS A 258 16.57 -6.42 20.99
CA LYS A 258 15.71 -5.24 21.04
C LYS A 258 16.53 -4.05 21.53
N SER A 259 16.50 -2.95 20.78
CA SER A 259 17.27 -1.74 21.04
C SER A 259 16.38 -0.50 20.96
N PRO A 260 16.64 0.57 21.75
CA PRO A 260 15.86 1.79 21.68
C PRO A 260 16.17 2.53 20.37
N LEU A 261 15.16 3.09 19.70
CA LEU A 261 15.35 3.97 18.54
C LEU A 261 15.83 5.38 18.92
N GLY A 262 15.67 5.75 20.18
CA GLY A 262 16.13 7.02 20.72
C GLY A 262 16.35 6.97 22.22
N ARG A 263 17.06 7.95 22.78
CA ARG A 263 17.42 8.00 24.21
C ARG A 263 16.22 7.84 25.15
N LYS A 264 15.04 8.33 24.75
CA LYS A 264 13.81 8.24 25.54
C LYS A 264 13.29 6.83 25.74
N ALA A 265 13.59 5.91 24.83
CA ALA A 265 13.15 4.52 24.92
C ALA A 265 14.14 3.61 25.70
N ALA A 266 15.24 4.14 26.20
CA ALA A 266 16.22 3.36 26.98
C ALA A 266 15.61 2.73 28.24
N GLU A 267 14.74 3.46 28.92
CA GLU A 267 14.06 2.95 30.12
C GLU A 267 13.08 1.83 29.80
N HIS A 268 12.41 1.90 28.65
CA HIS A 268 11.52 0.84 28.18
C HIS A 268 12.28 -0.49 27.99
N ILE A 269 13.48 -0.45 27.42
CA ILE A 269 14.36 -1.63 27.29
C ILE A 269 14.69 -2.24 28.67
N ARG A 270 14.99 -1.42 29.68
CA ARG A 270 15.26 -1.91 31.07
C ARG A 270 14.02 -2.52 31.67
N ASN A 271 12.85 -1.93 31.43
CA ASN A 271 11.59 -2.44 31.94
C ASN A 271 11.24 -3.82 31.36
N ILE A 272 11.63 -4.13 30.12
CA ILE A 272 11.45 -5.47 29.53
C ILE A 272 12.28 -6.52 30.31
N GLU A 273 13.51 -6.20 30.66
CA GLU A 273 14.32 -7.12 31.47
C GLU A 273 13.77 -7.29 32.90
N ALA A 274 13.30 -6.20 33.50
CA ALA A 274 12.64 -6.27 34.80
C ALA A 274 11.35 -7.11 34.77
N ALA A 275 10.59 -7.03 33.68
CA ALA A 275 9.43 -7.87 33.41
C ALA A 275 9.82 -9.34 33.29
N TYR A 276 10.89 -9.65 32.53
CA TYR A 276 11.43 -11.01 32.42
C TYR A 276 11.65 -11.66 33.76
N ARG A 277 12.30 -10.98 34.72
CA ARG A 277 12.58 -11.54 36.06
C ARG A 277 11.29 -11.90 36.79
N LYS A 278 10.29 -11.00 36.78
CA LYS A 278 9.00 -11.21 37.44
C LYS A 278 8.21 -12.36 36.83
N LEU A 279 8.15 -12.42 35.50
CA LEU A 279 7.40 -13.45 34.77
C LEU A 279 8.09 -14.81 34.88
N LYS A 280 9.41 -14.85 34.85
CA LYS A 280 10.17 -16.09 35.06
C LYS A 280 9.82 -16.75 36.38
N ASP A 281 9.77 -15.98 37.48
CA ASP A 281 9.41 -16.49 38.79
C ASP A 281 7.96 -17.01 38.82
N ARG A 282 7.04 -16.30 38.14
CA ARG A 282 5.63 -16.69 38.01
C ARG A 282 5.43 -18.02 37.31
N TYR A 283 6.13 -18.26 36.21
CA TYR A 283 5.94 -19.43 35.34
C TYR A 283 6.91 -20.59 35.64
N THR A 284 7.71 -20.49 36.73
CA THR A 284 8.64 -21.54 37.09
C THR A 284 7.91 -22.84 37.42
N GLY A 285 8.24 -23.92 36.69
CA GLY A 285 7.66 -25.25 36.84
C GLY A 285 6.27 -25.45 36.23
N GLY A 286 5.74 -24.42 35.50
CA GLY A 286 4.47 -24.49 34.80
C GLY A 286 4.59 -24.99 33.34
N GLU A 287 3.45 -24.94 32.63
CA GLU A 287 3.33 -25.33 31.23
C GLU A 287 3.83 -24.26 30.26
N LEU A 288 4.05 -23.03 30.74
CA LEU A 288 4.60 -21.91 30.00
C LEU A 288 5.98 -21.53 30.55
N ARG A 289 6.97 -21.35 29.70
CA ARG A 289 8.25 -20.75 30.05
C ARG A 289 8.44 -19.41 29.35
N ILE A 290 9.34 -18.58 29.85
CA ILE A 290 9.75 -17.33 29.23
C ILE A 290 11.07 -17.57 28.49
N ASN A 291 11.20 -17.06 27.25
CA ASN A 291 12.48 -17.13 26.56
C ASN A 291 13.55 -16.31 27.32
N ARG A 292 14.79 -16.77 27.27
CA ARG A 292 15.87 -16.11 28.03
C ARG A 292 16.08 -14.67 27.57
N CYS A 293 16.26 -13.77 28.53
CA CYS A 293 16.55 -12.36 28.33
C CYS A 293 17.82 -11.95 29.05
N LYS A 294 18.68 -11.17 28.40
CA LYS A 294 19.89 -10.58 28.97
C LYS A 294 19.96 -9.11 28.61
N LEU A 295 20.00 -8.24 29.60
CA LEU A 295 20.27 -6.81 29.41
C LEU A 295 21.77 -6.59 29.22
N VAL A 296 22.13 -5.74 28.22
CA VAL A 296 23.49 -5.29 27.94
C VAL A 296 23.51 -3.77 28.00
N GLU A 297 24.37 -3.20 28.85
CA GLU A 297 24.49 -1.77 29.09
C GLU A 297 25.95 -1.30 28.90
N GLU A 298 26.49 -1.48 27.71
CA GLU A 298 27.80 -0.95 27.32
C GLU A 298 27.79 0.58 27.29
N GLU A 299 26.71 1.16 26.76
CA GLU A 299 26.42 2.59 26.76
C GLU A 299 25.13 2.84 27.54
N LYS A 300 25.18 3.68 28.57
CA LYS A 300 24.04 3.99 29.45
C LYS A 300 22.81 4.52 28.67
N GLU A 301 23.02 5.23 27.57
CA GLU A 301 21.95 5.81 26.76
C GLU A 301 21.41 4.89 25.67
N LYS A 302 22.10 3.78 25.39
CA LYS A 302 21.77 2.81 24.35
C LYS A 302 21.79 1.36 24.88
N PRO A 303 21.10 1.06 26.00
CA PRO A 303 21.00 -0.32 26.46
C PRO A 303 20.28 -1.16 25.41
N TYR A 304 20.58 -2.44 25.33
CA TYR A 304 19.82 -3.38 24.53
C TYR A 304 19.59 -4.68 25.30
N ILE A 305 18.58 -5.43 24.90
CA ILE A 305 18.36 -6.79 25.40
C ILE A 305 18.63 -7.80 24.30
N GLU A 306 19.21 -8.93 24.71
CA GLU A 306 19.32 -10.13 23.89
C GLU A 306 18.34 -11.18 24.39
N LEU A 307 17.51 -11.67 23.48
CA LEU A 307 16.49 -12.68 23.74
C LEU A 307 16.84 -13.98 23.02
N GLU A 308 16.51 -15.09 23.65
CA GLU A 308 16.61 -16.42 23.02
C GLU A 308 15.67 -16.48 21.82
N TYR A 309 16.23 -16.81 20.63
CA TYR A 309 15.41 -17.09 19.46
C TYR A 309 14.83 -18.51 19.55
N ILE A 310 13.52 -18.63 19.40
CA ILE A 310 12.82 -19.92 19.42
C ILE A 310 12.44 -20.29 17.98
N GLN A 311 13.06 -21.33 17.47
CA GLN A 311 12.67 -21.89 16.19
C GLN A 311 11.42 -22.77 16.37
N GLY A 312 10.34 -22.41 15.71
CA GLY A 312 9.07 -23.13 15.84
C GLY A 312 7.92 -22.40 15.17
N VAL A 313 6.73 -22.70 15.63
CA VAL A 313 5.46 -22.09 15.19
C VAL A 313 4.80 -21.36 16.36
N THR A 314 4.01 -20.36 16.06
CA THR A 314 3.20 -19.67 17.07
C THR A 314 1.92 -20.45 17.36
N LEU A 315 1.31 -20.18 18.52
CA LEU A 315 -0.03 -20.70 18.79
C LEU A 315 -1.04 -20.20 17.74
N ALA A 316 -0.92 -18.95 17.30
CA ALA A 316 -1.77 -18.39 16.23
C ALA A 316 -1.67 -19.20 14.95
N GLU A 317 -0.45 -19.59 14.51
CA GLU A 317 -0.24 -20.44 13.32
C GLU A 317 -0.89 -21.83 13.48
N LEU A 318 -0.88 -22.42 14.69
CA LEU A 318 -1.54 -23.69 14.95
C LEU A 318 -3.07 -23.57 14.91
N LEU A 319 -3.61 -22.51 15.49
CA LEU A 319 -5.05 -22.22 15.48
C LEU A 319 -5.53 -21.95 14.04
N ASP A 320 -4.76 -21.22 13.25
CA ASP A 320 -5.04 -20.99 11.82
C ASP A 320 -5.08 -22.31 11.04
N ALA A 321 -4.16 -23.23 11.30
CA ALA A 321 -4.15 -24.55 10.69
C ALA A 321 -5.37 -25.41 11.08
N CYS A 322 -5.93 -25.22 12.28
CA CYS A 322 -7.19 -25.84 12.69
C CYS A 322 -8.38 -25.25 11.90
N LEU A 323 -8.43 -23.93 11.75
CA LEU A 323 -9.48 -23.27 10.96
C LEU A 323 -9.46 -23.66 9.49
N GLU A 324 -8.27 -23.79 8.89
CA GLU A 324 -8.12 -24.24 7.50
C GLU A 324 -8.63 -25.66 7.29
N ARG A 325 -8.51 -26.53 8.29
CA ARG A 325 -8.99 -27.93 8.27
C ARG A 325 -10.41 -28.09 8.77
N ASN A 326 -11.05 -27.01 9.25
CA ASN A 326 -12.36 -27.04 9.88
C ASN A 326 -12.40 -27.93 11.15
N ASP A 327 -11.30 -27.98 11.90
CA ASP A 327 -11.09 -28.81 13.08
C ASP A 327 -11.28 -27.99 14.37
N MET A 328 -12.54 -27.76 14.74
CA MET A 328 -12.88 -26.99 15.93
C MET A 328 -12.56 -27.72 17.23
N GLU A 329 -12.54 -29.05 17.23
CA GLU A 329 -12.22 -29.84 18.44
C GLU A 329 -10.77 -29.59 18.86
N THR A 330 -9.83 -29.76 17.92
CA THR A 330 -8.40 -29.44 18.15
C THR A 330 -8.18 -27.96 18.49
N PHE A 331 -8.92 -27.05 17.83
CA PHE A 331 -8.87 -25.62 18.14
C PHE A 331 -9.20 -25.36 19.61
N LEU A 332 -10.32 -25.89 20.10
CA LEU A 332 -10.77 -25.71 21.47
C LEU A 332 -9.83 -26.35 22.49
N GLU A 333 -9.20 -27.50 22.18
CA GLU A 333 -8.21 -28.12 23.07
C GLU A 333 -6.95 -27.27 23.21
N LEU A 334 -6.42 -26.71 22.12
CA LEU A 334 -5.30 -25.76 22.15
C LEU A 334 -5.67 -24.50 22.93
N PHE A 335 -6.89 -23.99 22.75
CA PHE A 335 -7.39 -22.84 23.47
C PHE A 335 -7.54 -23.12 24.97
N ARG A 336 -8.08 -24.28 25.37
CA ARG A 336 -8.16 -24.69 26.78
C ARG A 336 -6.79 -24.79 27.43
N LYS A 337 -5.80 -25.30 26.71
CA LYS A 337 -4.40 -25.29 27.21
C LYS A 337 -3.90 -23.86 27.44
N TYR A 338 -4.17 -22.95 26.52
CA TYR A 338 -3.86 -21.52 26.72
C TYR A 338 -4.52 -20.97 28.00
N LEU A 339 -5.81 -21.27 28.22
CA LEU A 339 -6.54 -20.86 29.42
C LEU A 339 -5.92 -21.46 30.70
N SER A 340 -5.44 -22.70 30.66
CA SER A 340 -4.76 -23.33 31.82
C SER A 340 -3.47 -22.59 32.16
N MET A 341 -2.71 -22.11 31.19
CA MET A 341 -1.49 -21.31 31.40
C MET A 341 -1.75 -19.96 32.05
N LEU A 342 -2.94 -19.40 31.87
CA LEU A 342 -3.39 -18.16 32.53
C LEU A 342 -3.85 -18.41 33.99
N ASP A 343 -3.98 -19.66 34.40
CA ASP A 343 -4.64 -20.01 35.65
C ASP A 343 -6.10 -19.54 35.70
N TYR A 344 -6.76 -19.63 34.54
CA TYR A 344 -8.07 -19.03 34.23
C TYR A 344 -9.16 -19.47 35.20
N HIS A 345 -9.18 -20.74 35.51
CA HIS A 345 -10.22 -21.33 36.36
C HIS A 345 -10.05 -21.02 37.85
N SER A 346 -8.94 -20.41 38.25
CA SER A 346 -8.71 -20.05 39.66
C SER A 346 -9.54 -18.85 40.12
N GLY A 347 -10.10 -18.07 39.18
CA GLY A 347 -10.83 -16.82 39.45
C GLY A 347 -9.99 -15.74 40.13
N LYS A 348 -8.66 -15.88 40.13
CA LYS A 348 -7.73 -14.92 40.73
C LYS A 348 -7.24 -13.92 39.69
N ALA A 349 -7.26 -12.65 40.08
CA ALA A 349 -6.56 -11.63 39.32
C ALA A 349 -5.03 -11.83 39.47
N VAL A 350 -4.29 -11.61 38.40
CA VAL A 350 -2.87 -11.88 38.34
C VAL A 350 -2.08 -10.66 38.80
N ALA A 351 -1.24 -10.83 39.80
CA ALA A 351 -0.45 -9.74 40.39
C ALA A 351 0.59 -9.15 39.40
N VAL A 352 1.09 -9.97 38.48
CA VAL A 352 1.97 -9.54 37.37
C VAL A 352 1.33 -10.00 36.08
N SER A 353 0.89 -9.05 35.28
CA SER A 353 0.14 -9.32 34.06
C SER A 353 0.97 -8.92 32.83
N ASP A 354 1.22 -9.89 31.98
CA ASP A 354 1.73 -9.63 30.65
C ASP A 354 0.53 -9.40 29.70
N PHE A 355 0.39 -8.16 29.28
CA PHE A 355 -0.71 -7.75 28.39
C PHE A 355 -0.49 -8.28 26.95
N ASP A 356 0.75 -8.64 26.60
CA ASP A 356 1.09 -9.23 25.32
C ASP A 356 1.11 -10.76 25.31
N LEU A 357 0.48 -11.41 26.28
CA LEU A 357 0.27 -12.85 26.27
C LEU A 357 -0.82 -13.23 25.24
N ILE A 358 -0.59 -12.86 23.99
CA ILE A 358 -1.44 -13.15 22.84
C ILE A 358 -0.91 -14.36 22.07
N PHE A 359 -1.75 -14.97 21.22
CA PHE A 359 -1.41 -16.23 20.55
C PHE A 359 -0.19 -16.13 19.63
N SER A 360 0.03 -14.98 19.01
CA SER A 360 1.20 -14.70 18.17
C SER A 360 2.53 -14.60 18.95
N ASN A 361 2.47 -14.40 20.28
CA ASN A 361 3.64 -14.30 21.13
C ASN A 361 3.95 -15.60 21.92
N ILE A 362 3.16 -16.65 21.71
CA ILE A 362 3.39 -17.96 22.29
C ILE A 362 3.98 -18.89 21.24
N MET A 363 5.21 -19.35 21.47
CA MET A 363 5.95 -20.22 20.57
C MET A 363 5.93 -21.67 21.04
N ILE A 364 5.67 -22.56 20.09
CA ILE A 364 5.86 -24.01 20.23
C ILE A 364 7.12 -24.37 19.44
N SER A 365 8.11 -25.02 20.11
CA SER A 365 9.35 -25.38 19.44
C SER A 365 9.09 -26.30 18.24
N ALA A 366 9.93 -26.23 17.19
CA ALA A 366 9.81 -27.10 16.03
C ALA A 366 9.81 -28.58 16.41
N LYS A 367 10.56 -28.97 17.45
CA LYS A 367 10.59 -30.32 18.00
C LYS A 367 9.24 -30.73 18.59
N ASP A 368 8.58 -29.82 19.31
CA ASP A 368 7.31 -30.11 19.99
C ASP A 368 6.15 -30.05 18.99
N ALA A 369 6.19 -29.14 18.05
CA ALA A 369 5.21 -29.05 16.96
C ALA A 369 5.17 -30.29 16.03
N ALA A 370 6.28 -31.01 15.95
CA ALA A 370 6.37 -32.26 15.19
C ALA A 370 5.84 -33.50 15.94
N LYS A 371 5.47 -33.36 17.22
CA LYS A 371 4.92 -34.47 18.01
C LYS A 371 3.47 -34.77 17.62
N PRO A 372 2.97 -36.00 17.90
CA PRO A 372 1.52 -36.25 17.92
C PRO A 372 0.80 -35.25 18.83
N PHE A 373 -0.49 -35.02 18.56
CA PHE A 373 -1.27 -33.96 19.21
C PHE A 373 -1.18 -33.98 20.75
N ASP A 374 -1.35 -35.15 21.36
CA ASP A 374 -1.19 -35.31 22.84
C ASP A 374 0.20 -34.86 23.34
N GLY A 375 1.23 -35.17 22.57
CA GLY A 375 2.60 -34.78 22.90
C GLY A 375 2.85 -33.27 22.70
N LEU A 376 2.15 -32.64 21.77
CA LEU A 376 2.17 -31.20 21.54
C LEU A 376 1.45 -30.47 22.67
N VAL A 377 0.24 -30.88 23.01
CA VAL A 377 -0.56 -30.29 24.10
C VAL A 377 0.15 -30.42 25.44
N ASN A 378 0.81 -31.55 25.72
CA ASN A 378 1.55 -31.77 26.96
C ASN A 378 2.97 -31.17 26.96
N SER A 379 3.40 -30.48 25.89
CA SER A 379 4.71 -29.82 25.86
C SER A 379 4.68 -28.46 26.57
N VAL A 380 5.88 -27.98 26.94
CA VAL A 380 6.05 -26.65 27.52
C VAL A 380 6.15 -25.63 26.39
N TRP A 381 5.25 -24.65 26.37
CA TRP A 381 5.27 -23.58 25.38
C TRP A 381 6.13 -22.42 25.88
N THR A 382 6.48 -21.48 24.98
CA THR A 382 7.41 -20.39 25.30
C THR A 382 6.79 -19.04 24.96
N LEU A 383 6.69 -18.14 25.93
CA LEU A 383 6.38 -16.74 25.72
C LEU A 383 7.63 -16.01 25.22
N ILE A 384 7.53 -15.27 24.09
CA ILE A 384 8.67 -14.61 23.43
C ILE A 384 8.62 -13.07 23.47
N ASP A 385 7.48 -12.49 23.77
CA ASP A 385 7.30 -11.05 23.94
C ASP A 385 6.55 -10.72 25.22
N TYR A 386 7.05 -9.76 25.97
CA TYR A 386 6.53 -9.33 27.27
C TYR A 386 6.84 -7.86 27.56
N GLU A 387 6.85 -7.03 26.50
CA GLU A 387 7.12 -5.60 26.60
C GLU A 387 6.13 -4.88 27.51
N TRP A 388 4.87 -5.33 27.50
CA TRP A 388 3.75 -4.70 28.20
C TRP A 388 3.34 -5.48 29.44
N THR A 389 4.30 -5.71 30.33
CA THR A 389 4.05 -6.35 31.62
C THR A 389 3.83 -5.30 32.70
N PHE A 390 2.66 -5.35 33.32
CA PHE A 390 2.25 -4.39 34.34
C PHE A 390 2.29 -5.00 35.74
N GLY A 391 2.72 -4.21 36.70
CA GLY A 391 2.67 -4.56 38.13
C GLY A 391 1.31 -4.33 38.79
N LYS A 392 0.22 -4.24 38.01
CA LYS A 392 -1.15 -4.13 38.48
C LYS A 392 -1.89 -5.46 38.29
N GLN A 393 -2.92 -5.67 39.11
CA GLN A 393 -3.81 -6.80 38.92
C GLN A 393 -4.66 -6.60 37.64
N VAL A 394 -4.72 -7.62 36.79
CA VAL A 394 -5.60 -7.70 35.64
C VAL A 394 -6.33 -9.04 35.71
N GLU A 395 -7.60 -9.04 35.41
CA GLU A 395 -8.39 -10.28 35.41
C GLU A 395 -7.93 -11.22 34.31
N THR A 396 -7.88 -12.52 34.60
CA THR A 396 -7.51 -13.52 33.60
C THR A 396 -8.50 -13.57 32.44
N LYS A 397 -9.77 -13.25 32.67
CA LYS A 397 -10.81 -13.09 31.65
C LYS A 397 -10.45 -11.98 30.65
N GLU A 398 -10.00 -10.81 31.13
CA GLU A 398 -9.59 -9.69 30.29
C GLU A 398 -8.39 -10.08 29.38
N LEU A 399 -7.38 -10.75 29.96
CA LEU A 399 -6.21 -11.20 29.20
C LEU A 399 -6.59 -12.24 28.12
N ALA A 400 -7.44 -13.22 28.48
CA ALA A 400 -7.88 -14.25 27.55
C ALA A 400 -8.76 -13.69 26.42
N PHE A 401 -9.71 -12.82 26.78
CA PHE A 401 -10.53 -12.12 25.78
C PHE A 401 -9.68 -11.27 24.84
N ARG A 402 -8.71 -10.53 25.40
CA ARG A 402 -7.79 -9.72 24.60
C ARG A 402 -6.99 -10.56 23.62
N ALA A 403 -6.48 -11.72 24.04
CA ALA A 403 -5.74 -12.61 23.14
C ALA A 403 -6.60 -13.09 21.96
N LEU A 404 -7.85 -13.48 22.23
CA LEU A 404 -8.82 -13.86 21.20
C LEU A 404 -9.17 -12.65 20.30
N TYR A 405 -9.41 -11.49 20.89
CA TYR A 405 -9.76 -10.28 20.16
C TYR A 405 -8.64 -9.82 19.23
N CYS A 406 -7.40 -9.79 19.71
CA CYS A 406 -6.22 -9.49 18.88
C CYS A 406 -6.07 -10.52 17.76
N TYR A 407 -6.25 -11.81 18.04
CA TYR A 407 -6.20 -12.88 17.04
C TYR A 407 -7.21 -12.66 15.91
N LEU A 408 -8.45 -12.31 16.22
CA LEU A 408 -9.48 -12.03 15.21
C LEU A 408 -9.17 -10.78 14.36
N LEU A 409 -8.57 -9.75 14.96
CA LEU A 409 -8.23 -8.51 14.26
C LEU A 409 -7.04 -8.65 13.29
N GLU A 410 -6.15 -9.59 13.53
CA GLU A 410 -4.94 -9.74 12.74
C GLU A 410 -5.19 -10.29 11.32
N ASP A 411 -6.21 -11.15 11.12
CA ASP A 411 -6.54 -11.73 9.80
C ASP A 411 -8.05 -11.95 9.62
N GLU A 412 -8.63 -11.40 8.54
CA GLU A 412 -10.04 -11.58 8.18
C GLU A 412 -10.44 -13.04 7.92
N LYS A 413 -9.50 -13.92 7.57
CA LYS A 413 -9.76 -15.36 7.41
C LYS A 413 -10.29 -15.99 8.70
N ARG A 414 -9.94 -15.42 9.86
CA ARG A 414 -10.32 -15.85 11.19
C ARG A 414 -11.79 -15.54 11.54
N ASN A 415 -12.48 -14.73 10.71
CA ASN A 415 -13.92 -14.50 10.81
C ASN A 415 -14.77 -15.78 10.57
N LYS A 416 -14.14 -16.87 10.11
CA LYS A 416 -14.78 -18.19 9.99
C LYS A 416 -14.85 -18.95 11.31
N LEU A 417 -14.19 -18.47 12.36
CA LEU A 417 -14.21 -19.09 13.68
C LEU A 417 -15.64 -19.17 14.20
N ASP A 418 -16.02 -20.33 14.71
CA ASP A 418 -17.23 -20.47 15.53
C ASP A 418 -17.02 -19.73 16.87
N LEU A 419 -17.32 -18.43 16.82
CA LEU A 419 -17.08 -17.54 17.95
C LEU A 419 -17.94 -17.91 19.17
N ASP A 420 -19.16 -18.41 18.94
CA ASP A 420 -20.08 -18.77 20.02
C ASP A 420 -19.47 -19.89 20.88
N SER A 421 -18.90 -20.92 20.26
CA SER A 421 -18.22 -21.99 20.97
C SER A 421 -17.02 -21.51 21.78
N VAL A 422 -16.22 -20.59 21.26
CA VAL A 422 -15.05 -20.04 21.98
C VAL A 422 -15.45 -19.08 23.09
N MET A 423 -16.48 -18.26 22.86
CA MET A 423 -17.03 -17.36 23.89
C MET A 423 -17.68 -18.14 25.05
N LEU A 424 -18.24 -19.31 24.77
CA LEU A 424 -18.76 -20.20 25.81
C LEU A 424 -17.64 -20.72 26.73
N GLU A 425 -16.48 -21.07 26.18
CA GLU A 425 -15.28 -21.47 26.96
C GLU A 425 -14.75 -20.31 27.82
N LEU A 426 -14.87 -19.07 27.33
CA LEU A 426 -14.45 -17.88 28.06
C LEU A 426 -15.44 -17.43 29.14
N ASP A 427 -16.69 -17.86 29.10
CA ASP A 427 -17.77 -17.39 30.01
C ASP A 427 -17.75 -15.86 30.17
N VAL A 428 -17.59 -15.13 29.04
CA VAL A 428 -17.56 -13.66 28.97
C VAL A 428 -18.89 -13.18 28.45
N LYS A 429 -19.54 -12.29 29.19
CA LYS A 429 -20.82 -11.66 28.80
C LYS A 429 -20.58 -10.48 27.84
N ASP A 430 -21.62 -10.09 27.14
CA ASP A 430 -21.53 -9.00 26.15
C ASP A 430 -21.07 -7.68 26.77
N GLU A 431 -21.54 -7.36 27.99
CA GLU A 431 -21.16 -6.14 28.71
C GLU A 431 -19.66 -6.16 29.10
N GLU A 432 -19.15 -7.32 29.56
CA GLU A 432 -17.72 -7.53 29.87
C GLU A 432 -16.88 -7.40 28.59
N ALA A 433 -17.35 -7.98 27.47
CA ALA A 433 -16.68 -7.90 26.18
C ALA A 433 -16.57 -6.45 25.66
N GLU A 434 -17.59 -5.63 25.86
CA GLU A 434 -17.56 -4.20 25.51
C GLU A 434 -16.55 -3.44 26.38
N GLU A 435 -16.52 -3.72 27.68
CA GLU A 435 -15.56 -3.13 28.60
C GLU A 435 -14.11 -3.48 28.19
N TYR A 436 -13.83 -4.75 27.90
CA TYR A 436 -12.50 -5.21 27.50
C TYR A 436 -12.07 -4.59 26.16
N ARG A 437 -12.97 -4.45 25.17
CA ARG A 437 -12.67 -3.70 23.93
C ARG A 437 -12.36 -2.23 24.19
N ALA A 438 -13.07 -1.60 25.12
CA ALA A 438 -12.78 -0.21 25.50
C ALA A 438 -11.43 -0.08 26.21
N GLN A 439 -11.04 -1.07 27.03
CA GLN A 439 -9.73 -1.11 27.69
C GLN A 439 -8.60 -1.32 26.67
N GLU A 440 -8.78 -2.20 25.68
CA GLU A 440 -7.82 -2.36 24.59
C GLU A 440 -7.61 -1.06 23.82
N LYS A 441 -8.68 -0.33 23.49
CA LYS A 441 -8.58 0.96 22.84
C LYS A 441 -7.79 1.99 23.67
N LYS A 442 -7.99 2.00 24.99
CA LYS A 442 -7.21 2.85 25.91
C LYS A 442 -5.73 2.44 25.94
N PHE A 443 -5.46 1.13 25.92
CA PHE A 443 -4.10 0.60 25.88
C PHE A 443 -3.40 0.99 24.56
N GLN A 444 -4.04 0.81 23.42
CA GLN A 444 -3.48 1.23 22.13
C GLN A 444 -3.16 2.73 22.13
N HIS A 445 -4.06 3.57 22.65
CA HIS A 445 -3.80 4.99 22.79
C HIS A 445 -2.67 5.31 23.78
N PHE A 446 -2.51 4.51 24.82
CA PHE A 446 -1.36 4.63 25.74
C PHE A 446 -0.04 4.37 25.02
N VAL A 447 0.04 3.35 24.16
CA VAL A 447 1.23 2.99 23.39
C VAL A 447 1.54 4.00 22.29
N THR A 448 0.55 4.33 21.46
CA THR A 448 0.73 5.18 20.28
C THR A 448 0.65 6.68 20.59
N GLY A 449 -0.13 7.07 21.61
CA GLY A 449 -0.37 8.47 21.99
C GLY A 449 -1.19 9.22 20.94
N LYS A 450 -0.75 10.44 20.65
CA LYS A 450 -1.36 11.31 19.60
C LYS A 450 -0.67 11.16 18.24
N HIS A 451 0.20 10.19 18.07
CA HIS A 451 0.82 9.94 16.78
C HIS A 451 -0.22 9.37 15.81
N CYS A 452 -0.19 9.89 14.60
CA CYS A 452 -0.92 9.29 13.49
C CYS A 452 -0.34 7.88 13.24
N SER A 453 -1.18 6.86 13.33
CA SER A 453 -0.76 5.51 12.99
C SER A 453 -0.36 5.43 11.50
N MET A 454 0.45 4.45 11.12
CA MET A 454 0.79 4.26 9.69
C MET A 454 -0.47 4.07 8.84
N VAL A 455 -1.48 3.38 9.35
CA VAL A 455 -2.77 3.19 8.66
C VAL A 455 -3.51 4.52 8.47
N GLU A 456 -3.53 5.38 9.49
CA GLU A 456 -4.12 6.72 9.39
C GLU A 456 -3.33 7.61 8.45
N LEU A 457 -1.99 7.56 8.52
CA LEU A 457 -1.13 8.29 7.58
C LEU A 457 -1.42 7.86 6.15
N TRP A 458 -1.49 6.56 5.86
CA TRP A 458 -1.81 6.06 4.52
C TRP A 458 -3.20 6.49 4.04
N ARG A 459 -4.17 6.56 4.96
CA ARG A 459 -5.51 7.07 4.64
C ARG A 459 -5.51 8.56 4.30
N LEU A 460 -4.68 9.36 5.00
CA LEU A 460 -4.56 10.80 4.79
C LEU A 460 -3.82 11.16 3.49
N ILE A 461 -2.80 10.39 3.11
CA ILE A 461 -1.98 10.63 1.92
C ILE A 461 -2.37 9.75 0.73
N GLY A 462 -3.25 8.77 0.96
CA GLY A 462 -3.69 7.83 -0.06
C GLY A 462 -4.58 8.48 -1.11
N HIS A 463 -4.38 8.09 -2.35
CA HIS A 463 -5.23 8.45 -3.49
C HIS A 463 -6.34 7.41 -3.72
N GLU A 464 -7.20 7.68 -4.68
CA GLU A 464 -8.30 6.80 -5.04
C GLU A 464 -7.80 5.41 -5.47
N CYS A 465 -8.52 4.38 -5.03
CA CYS A 465 -8.31 2.99 -5.43
C CYS A 465 -9.59 2.49 -6.10
N PHE A 466 -9.45 1.92 -7.29
CA PHE A 466 -10.56 1.39 -8.06
C PHE A 466 -10.42 -0.13 -8.14
N ASP A 467 -11.43 -0.85 -7.71
CA ASP A 467 -11.49 -2.28 -7.98
C ASP A 467 -11.94 -2.56 -9.44
N ARG A 468 -12.03 -3.83 -9.80
CA ARG A 468 -12.42 -4.22 -11.16
C ARG A 468 -13.86 -3.85 -11.51
N GLU A 469 -14.74 -3.86 -10.52
CA GLU A 469 -16.16 -3.56 -10.66
C GLU A 469 -16.36 -2.07 -10.85
N ASP A 470 -15.65 -1.23 -10.08
CA ASP A 470 -15.60 0.22 -10.26
C ASP A 470 -15.18 0.62 -11.69
N LEU A 471 -14.18 -0.07 -12.25
CA LEU A 471 -13.72 0.21 -13.62
C LEU A 471 -14.78 -0.13 -14.66
N VAL A 472 -15.49 -1.24 -14.49
CA VAL A 472 -16.60 -1.63 -15.38
C VAL A 472 -17.74 -0.64 -15.25
N GLU A 473 -18.08 -0.22 -14.05
CA GLU A 473 -19.12 0.76 -13.78
C GLU A 473 -18.78 2.13 -14.39
N ARG A 474 -17.54 2.62 -14.19
CA ARG A 474 -17.05 3.86 -14.82
C ARG A 474 -17.14 3.79 -16.34
N ARG A 475 -16.73 2.69 -16.96
CA ARG A 475 -16.83 2.51 -18.39
C ARG A 475 -18.30 2.50 -18.87
N ARG A 476 -19.20 1.92 -18.10
CA ARG A 476 -20.65 1.98 -18.38
C ARG A 476 -21.18 3.40 -18.31
N LEU A 477 -20.77 4.14 -17.27
CA LEU A 477 -21.14 5.54 -17.09
C LEU A 477 -20.58 6.42 -18.20
N ASP A 478 -19.30 6.26 -18.57
CA ASP A 478 -18.67 6.97 -19.68
C ASP A 478 -19.40 6.69 -21.01
N ASN A 479 -19.75 5.42 -21.26
CA ASN A 479 -20.52 5.06 -22.43
C ASN A 479 -21.92 5.70 -22.42
N PHE A 480 -22.59 5.72 -21.25
CA PHE A 480 -23.88 6.37 -21.09
C PHE A 480 -23.77 7.89 -21.33
N GLN A 481 -22.77 8.55 -20.76
CA GLN A 481 -22.54 9.99 -20.94
C GLN A 481 -22.30 10.39 -22.40
N GLN A 482 -21.83 9.46 -23.23
CA GLN A 482 -21.60 9.66 -24.66
C GLN A 482 -22.83 9.39 -25.53
N ARG A 483 -23.95 8.92 -24.97
CA ARG A 483 -25.13 8.59 -25.78
C ARG A 483 -25.82 9.85 -26.28
N ILE A 484 -26.37 9.75 -27.46
CA ILE A 484 -27.19 10.79 -28.08
C ILE A 484 -28.64 10.34 -27.97
N GLN A 485 -29.48 11.17 -27.35
CA GLN A 485 -30.91 10.92 -27.21
C GLN A 485 -31.69 11.89 -28.12
N ILE A 486 -32.72 11.39 -28.78
CA ILE A 486 -33.56 12.16 -29.68
C ILE A 486 -35.00 12.05 -29.19
N PHE A 487 -35.66 13.21 -29.05
CA PHE A 487 -37.06 13.33 -28.63
C PHE A 487 -37.88 13.91 -29.79
N GLU A 488 -39.05 13.33 -30.05
CA GLU A 488 -40.01 13.82 -31.05
C GLU A 488 -41.20 14.51 -30.36
N ASP A 489 -41.41 15.79 -30.61
CA ASP A 489 -42.58 16.51 -30.15
C ASP A 489 -43.64 16.61 -31.23
N ARG A 490 -44.81 16.04 -30.96
CA ARG A 490 -46.00 16.07 -31.82
C ARG A 490 -47.04 17.10 -31.37
N GLY A 491 -46.60 18.10 -30.59
CA GLY A 491 -47.43 19.17 -30.06
C GLY A 491 -47.86 18.99 -28.61
N GLN A 492 -47.25 18.04 -27.89
CA GLN A 492 -47.48 17.80 -26.45
C GLN A 492 -46.24 18.05 -25.59
N GLY A 493 -45.16 18.58 -26.17
CA GLY A 493 -43.85 18.76 -25.57
C GLY A 493 -42.99 17.50 -25.65
N PHE A 494 -41.75 17.62 -25.21
CA PHE A 494 -40.79 16.51 -25.18
C PHE A 494 -41.04 15.59 -24.00
N ARG A 495 -41.18 14.29 -24.24
CA ARG A 495 -41.43 13.25 -23.22
C ARG A 495 -40.50 12.06 -23.43
N GLU A 496 -40.10 11.39 -22.34
CA GLU A 496 -39.25 10.21 -22.40
C GLU A 496 -39.83 9.08 -23.23
N GLU A 497 -41.15 8.91 -23.21
CA GLU A 497 -41.86 7.88 -23.98
C GLU A 497 -41.81 8.12 -25.49
N ASP A 498 -41.55 9.37 -25.91
CA ASP A 498 -41.41 9.79 -27.31
C ASP A 498 -39.91 10.01 -27.66
N SER A 499 -39.00 9.34 -26.96
CA SER A 499 -37.57 9.45 -27.20
C SER A 499 -36.92 8.11 -27.53
N PHE A 500 -35.75 8.17 -28.15
CA PHE A 500 -34.91 7.02 -28.40
C PHE A 500 -33.42 7.40 -28.43
N PHE A 501 -32.56 6.42 -28.20
CA PHE A 501 -31.12 6.60 -28.32
C PHE A 501 -30.66 6.31 -29.77
N ALA A 502 -29.89 7.21 -30.34
CA ALA A 502 -29.45 7.17 -31.74
C ALA A 502 -28.63 5.90 -32.07
N ASP A 503 -27.85 5.38 -31.11
CA ASP A 503 -27.08 4.14 -31.26
C ASP A 503 -27.98 2.89 -31.38
N ARG A 504 -29.11 2.86 -30.66
CA ARG A 504 -30.08 1.75 -30.70
C ARG A 504 -31.00 1.79 -31.91
N ALA A 505 -31.25 2.99 -32.43
CA ALA A 505 -32.10 3.17 -33.59
C ALA A 505 -31.33 3.03 -34.93
N GLU A 506 -30.03 2.68 -34.87
CA GLU A 506 -29.16 2.52 -36.04
C GLU A 506 -29.11 3.76 -36.96
N CYS A 507 -29.37 4.95 -36.39
CA CYS A 507 -29.38 6.21 -37.12
C CYS A 507 -28.12 7.05 -36.92
N LEU A 508 -27.12 6.52 -36.19
CA LEU A 508 -25.84 7.17 -35.86
C LEU A 508 -24.66 6.45 -36.51
N GLU A 509 -23.91 7.18 -37.31
CA GLU A 509 -22.61 6.76 -37.85
C GLU A 509 -21.49 7.67 -37.30
N ARG A 510 -20.29 7.14 -37.21
CA ARG A 510 -19.09 7.90 -36.81
C ARG A 510 -17.96 7.60 -37.78
N ASP A 511 -17.30 8.64 -38.30
CA ASP A 511 -16.11 8.46 -39.13
C ASP A 511 -14.82 8.27 -38.30
N GLU A 512 -13.70 8.00 -38.99
CA GLU A 512 -12.36 7.83 -38.38
C GLU A 512 -11.86 9.10 -37.68
N GLN A 513 -12.40 10.26 -37.99
CA GLN A 513 -12.05 11.54 -37.37
C GLN A 513 -12.95 11.87 -36.17
N GLY A 514 -13.92 11.02 -35.87
CA GLY A 514 -14.83 11.16 -34.75
C GLY A 514 -16.05 12.06 -35.01
N VAL A 515 -16.26 12.46 -36.25
CA VAL A 515 -17.45 13.22 -36.66
C VAL A 515 -18.68 12.32 -36.63
N LEU A 516 -19.77 12.84 -36.12
CA LEU A 516 -21.03 12.13 -35.88
C LEU A 516 -22.03 12.51 -37.00
N TYR A 517 -22.58 11.50 -37.64
CA TYR A 517 -23.60 11.63 -38.66
C TYR A 517 -24.88 10.97 -38.18
N LEU A 518 -25.94 11.76 -37.97
CA LEU A 518 -27.26 11.30 -37.60
C LEU A 518 -28.19 11.43 -38.81
N THR A 519 -28.83 10.34 -39.18
CA THR A 519 -29.81 10.32 -40.27
C THR A 519 -30.98 9.48 -39.81
N TRP A 520 -32.18 10.08 -39.76
CA TRP A 520 -33.38 9.33 -39.41
C TRP A 520 -34.62 9.85 -40.10
N GLU A 521 -35.56 8.95 -40.38
CA GLU A 521 -36.86 9.25 -40.93
C GLU A 521 -37.81 9.63 -39.80
N LEU A 522 -38.49 10.79 -39.92
CA LEU A 522 -39.38 11.28 -38.88
C LEU A 522 -40.75 10.64 -38.96
N ASN A 523 -41.32 10.37 -37.81
CA ASN A 523 -42.70 9.95 -37.71
C ASN A 523 -43.67 11.07 -38.13
N PRO A 524 -44.85 10.73 -38.72
CA PRO A 524 -45.83 11.74 -39.08
C PRO A 524 -46.30 12.57 -37.89
N GLY A 525 -46.41 13.88 -38.10
CA GLY A 525 -46.94 14.83 -37.11
C GLY A 525 -45.91 15.41 -36.14
N VAL A 526 -44.65 15.08 -36.30
CA VAL A 526 -43.57 15.71 -35.50
C VAL A 526 -43.44 17.18 -35.90
N ARG A 527 -43.46 18.08 -34.89
CA ARG A 527 -43.34 19.54 -35.06
C ARG A 527 -41.96 20.06 -34.66
N LYS A 528 -41.41 19.47 -33.58
CA LYS A 528 -40.08 19.82 -33.05
C LYS A 528 -39.33 18.56 -32.71
N LEU A 529 -38.00 18.68 -32.82
CA LEU A 529 -37.06 17.65 -32.38
C LEU A 529 -36.16 18.23 -31.31
N ARG A 530 -35.85 17.45 -30.28
CA ARG A 530 -34.79 17.74 -29.36
C ARG A 530 -33.72 16.66 -29.53
N VAL A 531 -32.50 17.07 -29.74
CA VAL A 531 -31.33 16.19 -29.78
C VAL A 531 -30.45 16.54 -28.61
N ASP A 532 -30.28 15.61 -27.69
CA ASP A 532 -29.35 15.71 -26.58
C ASP A 532 -28.03 15.09 -27.03
N PRO A 533 -27.01 15.91 -27.32
CA PRO A 533 -25.78 15.41 -27.93
C PRO A 533 -24.92 14.58 -26.98
N ALA A 534 -25.17 14.66 -25.69
CA ALA A 534 -24.50 13.92 -24.62
C ALA A 534 -25.36 13.95 -23.34
N CYS A 535 -24.98 13.19 -22.30
CA CYS A 535 -25.51 13.29 -20.94
C CYS A 535 -24.43 13.89 -20.01
N LYS A 536 -23.63 14.84 -20.50
CA LYS A 536 -22.54 15.50 -19.77
C LYS A 536 -22.17 16.81 -20.47
N ASP A 537 -21.52 17.70 -19.73
CA ASP A 537 -20.91 18.93 -20.27
C ASP A 537 -20.13 18.67 -21.55
N CYS A 538 -20.38 19.46 -22.58
CA CYS A 538 -19.73 19.23 -23.89
C CYS A 538 -19.60 20.50 -24.72
N ILE A 539 -18.78 20.43 -25.76
CA ILE A 539 -18.78 21.33 -26.89
C ILE A 539 -19.32 20.58 -28.11
N VAL A 540 -20.22 21.19 -28.82
CA VAL A 540 -20.76 20.68 -30.07
C VAL A 540 -20.54 21.70 -31.18
N ARG A 541 -20.06 21.24 -32.33
CA ARG A 541 -20.00 22.02 -33.56
C ARG A 541 -20.85 21.33 -34.62
N ILE A 542 -21.94 22.00 -35.01
CA ILE A 542 -22.83 21.52 -36.07
C ILE A 542 -22.22 21.88 -37.42
N ARG A 543 -21.81 20.87 -38.18
CA ARG A 543 -21.26 21.04 -39.54
C ARG A 543 -22.35 21.16 -40.58
N GLU A 544 -23.40 20.35 -40.44
CA GLU A 544 -24.50 20.28 -41.41
C GLU A 544 -25.82 19.97 -40.69
N LEU A 545 -26.90 20.61 -41.13
CA LEU A 545 -28.26 20.33 -40.68
C LEU A 545 -29.17 20.42 -41.90
N LYS A 546 -29.76 19.28 -42.33
CA LYS A 546 -30.57 19.20 -43.54
C LYS A 546 -31.91 18.55 -43.26
N TRP A 547 -32.93 19.07 -43.92
CA TRP A 547 -34.28 18.54 -44.03
C TRP A 547 -34.59 18.15 -45.48
N ASN A 548 -34.86 16.87 -45.76
CA ASN A 548 -35.07 16.38 -47.13
C ASN A 548 -34.01 16.90 -48.11
N ASP A 549 -32.72 16.81 -47.70
CA ASP A 549 -31.54 17.31 -48.42
C ASP A 549 -31.45 18.83 -48.62
N ARG A 550 -32.39 19.60 -48.07
CA ARG A 550 -32.32 21.09 -48.04
C ARG A 550 -31.63 21.55 -46.76
N GLU A 551 -30.65 22.44 -46.89
CA GLU A 551 -29.94 22.99 -45.75
C GLU A 551 -30.84 23.90 -44.93
N LEU A 552 -30.83 23.69 -43.59
CA LEU A 552 -31.54 24.50 -42.61
C LEU A 552 -30.58 25.52 -41.98
N VAL A 553 -31.13 26.70 -41.63
CA VAL A 553 -30.36 27.76 -40.96
C VAL A 553 -30.13 27.36 -39.49
N ARG A 554 -28.87 27.15 -39.10
CA ARG A 554 -28.48 26.65 -37.78
C ARG A 554 -27.96 27.71 -36.79
N SER A 555 -27.82 28.97 -37.23
CA SER A 555 -27.39 30.09 -36.40
C SER A 555 -27.95 31.42 -36.87
N GLY A 556 -28.01 32.44 -36.01
CA GLY A 556 -28.49 33.77 -36.30
C GLY A 556 -30.01 33.94 -36.17
N LYS A 557 -30.55 35.11 -36.59
CA LYS A 557 -31.95 35.53 -36.35
C LYS A 557 -33.01 34.61 -36.98
N ASN A 558 -32.67 33.90 -38.03
CA ASN A 558 -33.59 33.01 -38.76
C ASN A 558 -33.26 31.52 -38.52
N SER A 559 -32.54 31.22 -37.48
CA SER A 559 -32.20 29.84 -37.12
C SER A 559 -33.44 29.05 -36.73
N VAL A 560 -33.54 27.83 -37.27
CA VAL A 560 -34.53 26.83 -36.82
C VAL A 560 -34.06 26.12 -35.56
N LEU A 561 -32.82 26.39 -35.11
CA LEU A 561 -32.20 25.76 -33.98
C LEU A 561 -32.25 26.68 -32.76
N THR A 562 -32.73 26.16 -31.65
CA THR A 562 -32.61 26.75 -30.30
C THR A 562 -31.88 25.76 -29.38
N THR A 563 -31.22 26.28 -28.35
CA THR A 563 -30.39 25.45 -27.47
C THR A 563 -30.25 26.07 -26.09
N ASN A 564 -29.96 25.25 -25.06
CA ASN A 564 -29.55 25.74 -23.74
C ASN A 564 -28.03 25.98 -23.64
N GLY A 565 -27.29 25.73 -24.73
CA GLY A 565 -25.85 26.03 -24.80
C GLY A 565 -25.54 27.48 -25.12
N THR A 566 -24.33 27.91 -24.80
CA THR A 566 -23.80 29.24 -25.18
C THR A 566 -23.06 29.13 -26.54
N GLU A 567 -23.46 29.94 -27.50
CA GLU A 567 -22.80 29.98 -28.81
C GLU A 567 -21.38 30.56 -28.69
N LEU A 568 -20.41 29.89 -29.32
CA LEU A 568 -18.99 30.26 -29.31
C LEU A 568 -18.56 31.12 -30.48
N ASP A 569 -19.22 30.88 -31.63
CA ASP A 569 -18.96 31.55 -32.89
C ASP A 569 -20.27 31.60 -33.72
N ASN A 570 -20.41 32.49 -34.64
CA ASN A 570 -21.62 32.56 -35.46
C ASN A 570 -21.70 31.43 -36.52
N THR A 571 -21.10 30.28 -36.28
CA THR A 571 -20.99 29.16 -37.25
C THR A 571 -21.67 27.87 -36.76
N GLY A 572 -22.31 27.89 -35.58
CA GLY A 572 -23.03 26.74 -35.03
C GLY A 572 -22.16 25.89 -34.09
N SER A 573 -21.24 26.52 -33.38
CA SER A 573 -20.48 25.89 -32.28
C SER A 573 -21.04 26.37 -30.93
N PHE A 574 -21.32 25.42 -30.05
CA PHE A 574 -21.95 25.67 -28.76
C PHE A 574 -21.20 24.96 -27.63
N VAL A 575 -21.09 25.62 -26.47
CA VAL A 575 -20.65 24.98 -25.21
C VAL A 575 -21.83 24.79 -24.26
N PHE A 576 -21.86 23.64 -23.63
CA PHE A 576 -22.91 23.22 -22.70
C PHE A 576 -22.27 22.91 -21.33
N PRO A 577 -22.26 23.88 -20.38
CA PRO A 577 -21.87 23.60 -19.01
C PRO A 577 -23.07 23.03 -18.22
N THR A 578 -23.57 21.88 -18.66
CA THR A 578 -24.73 21.20 -18.09
C THR A 578 -24.67 19.71 -18.42
N ASP A 579 -25.25 18.90 -17.55
CA ASP A 579 -25.47 17.46 -17.74
C ASP A 579 -26.71 17.12 -18.62
N ASP A 580 -27.47 18.15 -19.02
CA ASP A 580 -28.62 18.06 -19.93
C ASP A 580 -28.45 19.01 -21.15
N PRO A 581 -27.40 18.81 -21.98
CA PRO A 581 -27.20 19.62 -23.18
C PRO A 581 -28.27 19.29 -24.23
N ASN A 582 -28.88 20.30 -24.84
CA ASN A 582 -29.91 20.08 -25.85
C ASN A 582 -29.86 21.04 -27.01
N LEU A 583 -30.23 20.49 -28.18
CA LEU A 583 -30.42 21.18 -29.43
C LEU A 583 -31.88 20.97 -29.87
N VAL A 584 -32.69 22.01 -29.90
CA VAL A 584 -34.08 21.92 -30.30
C VAL A 584 -34.23 22.48 -31.74
N ILE A 585 -34.72 21.64 -32.65
CA ILE A 585 -34.93 21.95 -34.04
C ILE A 585 -36.43 22.17 -34.27
N ASP A 586 -36.82 23.38 -34.68
CA ASP A 586 -38.19 23.73 -35.02
C ASP A 586 -38.46 23.45 -36.49
N LEU A 587 -39.44 22.57 -36.75
CA LEU A 587 -39.84 22.16 -38.06
C LEU A 587 -41.12 22.86 -38.55
N GLU A 588 -41.67 23.79 -37.72
CA GLU A 588 -42.82 24.60 -38.18
C GLU A 588 -42.44 25.46 -39.40
N GLY A 589 -43.25 25.33 -40.45
CA GLY A 589 -42.99 26.02 -41.71
C GLY A 589 -42.15 25.22 -42.73
N GLN A 590 -41.67 24.02 -42.36
CA GLN A 590 -41.03 23.12 -43.32
C GLN A 590 -42.09 22.37 -44.14
N ILE A 591 -41.74 22.06 -45.40
CA ILE A 591 -42.62 21.28 -46.28
C ILE A 591 -42.42 19.81 -45.96
N PHE A 592 -43.50 19.15 -45.56
CA PHE A 592 -43.54 17.71 -45.31
C PHE A 592 -43.89 16.98 -46.62
N GLU A 593 -43.11 15.98 -46.93
CA GLU A 593 -43.26 15.08 -48.09
C GLU A 593 -43.75 13.71 -47.64
N GLU A 594 -43.85 12.75 -48.53
CA GLU A 594 -44.27 11.37 -48.19
C GLU A 594 -43.24 10.70 -47.27
N LYS A 595 -41.93 11.01 -47.42
CA LYS A 595 -40.84 10.65 -46.53
C LYS A 595 -40.11 11.90 -46.08
N ASN A 596 -39.89 12.01 -44.78
CA ASN A 596 -39.23 13.16 -44.20
C ASN A 596 -37.98 12.72 -43.45
N VAL A 597 -36.82 13.14 -43.91
CA VAL A 597 -35.53 12.71 -43.38
C VAL A 597 -34.78 13.93 -42.85
N LEU A 598 -34.35 13.86 -41.59
CA LEU A 598 -33.40 14.80 -41.00
C LEU A 598 -31.98 14.22 -41.04
N LYS A 599 -31.04 15.05 -41.47
CA LYS A 599 -29.60 14.76 -41.41
C LYS A 599 -28.92 15.82 -40.55
N LEU A 600 -28.19 15.37 -39.51
CA LEU A 600 -27.39 16.23 -38.66
C LEU A 600 -25.96 15.69 -38.60
N CYS A 601 -25.01 16.53 -39.07
CA CYS A 601 -23.58 16.24 -38.93
C CYS A 601 -22.97 17.15 -37.89
N MET A 602 -22.29 16.56 -36.89
CA MET A 602 -21.69 17.33 -35.81
C MET A 602 -20.37 16.72 -35.27
N GLU A 603 -19.51 17.60 -34.79
CA GLU A 603 -18.37 17.25 -33.93
C GLU A 603 -18.79 17.44 -32.48
N ARG A 604 -18.32 16.56 -31.61
CA ARG A 604 -18.59 16.66 -30.19
C ARG A 604 -17.34 16.31 -29.36
N SER A 605 -17.08 17.12 -28.34
CA SER A 605 -16.07 16.84 -27.31
C SER A 605 -16.69 16.97 -25.92
N LEU A 606 -16.60 15.91 -25.10
CA LEU A 606 -16.99 15.98 -23.70
C LEU A 606 -15.98 16.82 -22.92
N LEU A 607 -16.45 17.54 -21.90
CA LEU A 607 -15.63 18.41 -21.07
C LEU A 607 -15.84 18.07 -19.58
N GLU A 608 -14.87 18.45 -18.78
CA GLU A 608 -15.09 18.60 -17.33
C GLU A 608 -15.81 19.94 -17.06
N ARG A 609 -16.60 19.96 -15.98
CA ARG A 609 -17.50 21.07 -15.64
C ARG A 609 -16.80 22.43 -15.53
N ASP A 610 -15.66 22.48 -14.89
CA ASP A 610 -14.83 23.67 -14.73
C ASP A 610 -14.34 24.21 -16.08
N ILE A 611 -13.89 23.33 -16.98
CA ILE A 611 -13.46 23.69 -18.34
C ILE A 611 -14.64 24.23 -19.14
N ALA A 612 -15.81 23.58 -19.08
CA ALA A 612 -17.01 24.04 -19.78
C ALA A 612 -17.45 25.43 -19.33
N LEU A 613 -17.42 25.71 -18.02
CA LEU A 613 -17.73 27.01 -17.44
C LEU A 613 -16.71 28.09 -17.85
N ASP A 614 -15.43 27.77 -17.89
CA ASP A 614 -14.38 28.70 -18.32
C ASP A 614 -14.54 29.09 -19.80
N VAL A 615 -14.86 28.12 -20.67
CA VAL A 615 -15.14 28.36 -22.09
C VAL A 615 -16.39 29.21 -22.26
N GLU A 616 -17.45 28.91 -21.53
CA GLU A 616 -18.69 29.70 -21.54
C GLU A 616 -18.45 31.17 -21.11
N ASN A 617 -17.71 31.36 -20.01
CA ASN A 617 -17.38 32.69 -19.51
C ASN A 617 -16.53 33.48 -20.51
N ALA A 618 -15.61 32.83 -21.20
CA ALA A 618 -14.80 33.45 -22.25
C ALA A 618 -15.67 33.88 -23.43
N ALA A 619 -16.60 33.02 -23.86
CA ALA A 619 -17.56 33.34 -24.94
C ALA A 619 -18.46 34.54 -24.56
N LYS A 620 -19.07 34.52 -23.39
CA LYS A 620 -19.91 35.62 -22.89
C LYS A 620 -19.18 36.97 -22.81
N ARG A 621 -17.87 36.95 -22.50
CA ARG A 621 -17.04 38.19 -22.51
C ARG A 621 -16.83 38.71 -23.95
N ARG A 622 -16.58 37.79 -24.89
CA ARG A 622 -16.35 38.16 -26.30
C ARG A 622 -17.58 38.79 -26.98
N PHE A 623 -18.78 38.34 -26.65
CA PHE A 623 -20.04 38.88 -27.17
C PHE A 623 -20.58 40.12 -26.43
N ARG A 624 -19.91 40.54 -25.35
CA ARG A 624 -20.22 41.80 -24.64
C ARG A 624 -19.38 42.99 -25.10
N LEU A 625 -18.37 42.75 -25.94
CA LEU A 625 -17.52 43.75 -26.58
C LEU A 625 -18.00 43.98 -28.02
#